data_4c5c8f2608f1121e36015211e2925d70
#
_entry.id   4c5c8f2608f1121e36015211e2925d70
#
_cell.length_a   1.000
_cell.length_b   1.000
_cell.length_c   1.000
_cell.angle_alpha   90.00
_cell.angle_beta   90.00
_cell.angle_gamma   90.00
#
_symmetry.space_group_name_H-M   'P 1'
#
loop_
_entity.id
_entity.type
_entity.pdbx_description
1 polymer ?
#
loop_
_entity_poly.entity_id
_entity_poly.type
_entity_poly.pdbx_seq_one_letter_code
_entity_poly.pdbx_strand_id
1 'polypeptide(L)'
;TFYSTKILAHDKTEKIFLIDANKIFLSEVLTRVKYPKRPGSSSSSFSLGSFDKEKSKINEIKNYPENTNLKTEYVYNNPNYLNGGSDAVTDARNISIKVFHSLIKMPDDNYEIRYEDPKVGYFTTRTRDMTSTGTTDYRDMIHKWRLIKKNPEAEMSEPVEPITWWIENSTPHEWRDVIKKAVLKWNIAFEKAGFINALEVKIQPDDAEWDAGDIRYNVLRWTSSPNPPFGGYGPSMANPRTGEIIAADIMLEFVHFTNRVFSEKLYQDASLNMSLEENENEFNHNNSAHYCFAGEHTHENILYGKTVIPEYSNDDIILGKLEEDNMMRLIMHEVGHTLGLNHNMRASHLYSCLLYTSDAA
;
A
#
# COMPACT_ATOMS: atom_id res chain seq x y z
N THR A 1 3.48 4.13 -27.22
CA THR A 1 2.08 3.62 -27.29
C THR A 1 2.08 2.19 -26.77
N PHE A 2 1.40 1.94 -25.65
CA PHE A 2 1.29 0.58 -25.11
C PHE A 2 0.11 -0.20 -25.72
N TYR A 3 -0.87 0.50 -26.28
CA TYR A 3 -2.03 -0.09 -26.91
C TYR A 3 -2.65 0.82 -27.97
N SER A 4 -3.26 0.25 -29.00
CA SER A 4 -4.11 0.95 -29.94
C SER A 4 -5.35 0.12 -30.26
N THR A 5 -6.50 0.75 -30.42
CA THR A 5 -7.77 0.10 -30.71
C THR A 5 -8.58 0.88 -31.74
N LYS A 6 -9.50 0.18 -32.41
CA LYS A 6 -10.43 0.82 -33.33
C LYS A 6 -11.49 1.58 -32.54
N ILE A 7 -11.73 2.83 -32.94
CA ILE A 7 -12.89 3.59 -32.44
C ILE A 7 -14.14 2.99 -33.12
N LEU A 8 -15.10 2.55 -32.31
CA LEU A 8 -16.35 1.96 -32.79
C LEU A 8 -17.38 3.04 -33.14
N ALA A 9 -17.45 4.08 -32.31
CA ALA A 9 -18.24 5.28 -32.51
C ALA A 9 -17.60 6.47 -31.79
N HIS A 10 -17.93 7.69 -32.19
CA HIS A 10 -17.49 8.89 -31.46
C HIS A 10 -18.51 10.00 -31.57
N ASP A 11 -18.63 10.76 -30.49
CA ASP A 11 -19.29 12.05 -30.47
C ASP A 11 -18.24 13.15 -30.62
N LYS A 12 -18.35 13.93 -31.71
CA LYS A 12 -17.39 15.01 -32.00
C LYS A 12 -17.57 16.21 -31.10
N THR A 13 -18.79 16.46 -30.61
CA THR A 13 -19.13 17.59 -29.79
C THR A 13 -18.58 17.41 -28.38
N GLU A 14 -18.84 16.25 -27.81
CA GLU A 14 -18.44 15.91 -26.44
C GLU A 14 -17.04 15.28 -26.35
N LYS A 15 -16.39 15.03 -27.50
CA LYS A 15 -15.09 14.33 -27.60
C LYS A 15 -15.08 12.95 -26.92
N ILE A 16 -16.23 12.26 -26.97
CA ILE A 16 -16.41 10.93 -26.40
C ILE A 16 -16.13 9.86 -27.46
N PHE A 17 -15.40 8.83 -27.10
CA PHE A 17 -15.05 7.72 -27.98
C PHE A 17 -15.54 6.40 -27.41
N LEU A 18 -16.26 5.62 -28.21
CA LEU A 18 -16.63 4.24 -27.87
C LEU A 18 -15.54 3.31 -28.37
N ILE A 19 -15.01 2.49 -27.49
CA ILE A 19 -14.00 1.46 -27.79
C ILE A 19 -14.39 0.11 -27.21
N ASP A 20 -13.77 -0.97 -27.72
CA ASP A 20 -13.94 -2.31 -27.15
C ASP A 20 -13.02 -2.49 -25.94
N ALA A 21 -13.59 -2.40 -24.74
CA ALA A 21 -12.90 -2.54 -23.48
C ALA A 21 -12.26 -3.93 -23.28
N ASN A 22 -12.89 -5.00 -23.82
CA ASN A 22 -12.37 -6.37 -23.68
C ASN A 22 -10.97 -6.53 -24.30
N LYS A 23 -10.64 -5.76 -25.35
CA LYS A 23 -9.33 -5.83 -25.97
C LYS A 23 -8.23 -5.26 -25.10
N ILE A 24 -8.56 -4.37 -24.19
CA ILE A 24 -7.61 -3.74 -23.27
C ILE A 24 -7.54 -4.55 -21.98
N PHE A 25 -8.69 -4.76 -21.33
CA PHE A 25 -8.76 -5.29 -19.98
C PHE A 25 -8.77 -6.82 -19.90
N LEU A 26 -9.12 -7.54 -20.97
CA LEU A 26 -8.97 -8.98 -21.08
C LEU A 26 -7.71 -9.33 -21.90
N SER A 27 -6.59 -8.77 -21.46
CA SER A 27 -5.25 -9.01 -22.02
C SER A 27 -4.20 -8.62 -20.96
N GLU A 28 -2.97 -9.09 -21.11
CA GLU A 28 -1.83 -8.75 -20.23
C GLU A 28 -1.14 -7.42 -20.63
N VAL A 29 -1.84 -6.53 -21.34
CA VAL A 29 -1.26 -5.26 -21.83
C VAL A 29 -1.05 -4.26 -20.66
N LEU A 30 -2.05 -4.14 -19.78
CA LEU A 30 -1.98 -3.24 -18.62
C LEU A 30 -1.28 -3.89 -17.43
N THR A 31 -1.47 -5.19 -17.24
CA THR A 31 -0.96 -5.91 -16.09
C THR A 31 -0.36 -7.24 -16.52
N ARG A 32 0.95 -7.37 -16.38
CA ARG A 32 1.61 -8.64 -16.60
C ARG A 32 1.58 -9.45 -15.30
N VAL A 33 0.69 -10.43 -15.23
CA VAL A 33 0.60 -11.35 -14.09
C VAL A 33 1.69 -12.42 -14.17
N LYS A 34 1.96 -12.92 -15.38
CA LYS A 34 2.99 -13.93 -15.61
C LYS A 34 4.32 -13.27 -15.95
N TYR A 35 5.28 -13.36 -15.03
CA TYR A 35 6.64 -12.90 -15.30
C TYR A 35 7.41 -13.85 -16.19
N PRO A 36 8.35 -13.37 -17.02
CA PRO A 36 9.26 -14.23 -17.77
C PRO A 36 10.07 -15.11 -16.81
N LYS A 37 10.24 -16.38 -17.17
CA LYS A 37 11.14 -17.27 -16.41
C LYS A 37 12.57 -16.70 -16.45
N ARG A 38 13.24 -16.69 -15.31
CA ARG A 38 14.66 -16.34 -15.26
C ARG A 38 15.48 -17.40 -15.97
N PRO A 39 16.55 -17.04 -16.72
CA PRO A 39 17.49 -18.02 -17.22
C PRO A 39 18.06 -18.85 -16.06
N GLY A 40 18.01 -20.18 -16.18
CA GLY A 40 18.49 -21.11 -15.14
C GLY A 40 17.43 -21.51 -14.09
N SER A 41 16.17 -20.99 -14.16
CA SER A 41 15.12 -21.48 -13.28
C SER A 41 14.76 -22.94 -13.58
N SER A 42 14.49 -23.73 -12.51
CA SER A 42 14.08 -25.12 -12.64
C SER A 42 12.80 -25.27 -13.47
N SER A 43 12.77 -26.35 -14.30
CA SER A 43 11.55 -26.71 -15.03
C SER A 43 10.43 -27.20 -14.11
N SER A 44 10.75 -27.57 -12.87
CA SER A 44 9.80 -28.05 -11.85
C SER A 44 9.14 -26.90 -11.04
N SER A 45 9.51 -25.63 -11.27
CA SER A 45 8.86 -24.49 -10.60
C SER A 45 7.42 -24.33 -11.06
N PHE A 46 6.55 -23.87 -10.14
CA PHE A 46 5.15 -23.54 -10.44
C PHE A 46 5.03 -22.61 -11.64
N SER A 47 4.05 -22.83 -12.50
CA SER A 47 3.79 -22.01 -13.68
C SER A 47 2.30 -21.89 -13.96
N LEU A 48 1.82 -20.65 -14.13
CA LEU A 48 0.42 -20.35 -14.48
C LEU A 48 -0.02 -20.93 -15.84
N GLY A 49 0.92 -21.20 -16.77
CA GLY A 49 0.56 -21.63 -18.11
C GLY A 49 0.28 -20.48 -19.07
N SER A 50 -0.69 -20.65 -19.98
CA SER A 50 -1.04 -19.68 -21.01
C SER A 50 -2.32 -18.93 -20.63
N PHE A 51 -2.35 -17.62 -20.93
CA PHE A 51 -3.54 -16.79 -20.74
C PHE A 51 -4.68 -17.27 -21.65
N ASP A 52 -5.82 -17.56 -21.06
CA ASP A 52 -7.04 -18.00 -21.73
C ASP A 52 -8.06 -16.85 -21.78
N LYS A 53 -8.08 -16.16 -22.90
CA LYS A 53 -8.93 -14.98 -23.09
C LYS A 53 -10.42 -15.35 -23.11
N GLU A 54 -10.78 -16.55 -23.57
CA GLU A 54 -12.18 -16.94 -23.71
C GLU A 54 -12.84 -17.25 -22.36
N LYS A 55 -12.01 -17.71 -21.39
CA LYS A 55 -12.47 -17.94 -20.01
C LYS A 55 -12.34 -16.71 -19.13
N SER A 56 -11.59 -15.69 -19.57
CA SER A 56 -11.38 -14.46 -18.81
C SER A 56 -12.54 -13.49 -19.02
N LYS A 57 -12.89 -12.73 -17.99
CA LYS A 57 -14.05 -11.82 -18.02
C LYS A 57 -13.86 -10.57 -17.16
N ILE A 58 -14.64 -9.53 -17.45
CA ILE A 58 -14.83 -8.38 -16.58
C ILE A 58 -15.97 -8.72 -15.62
N ASN A 59 -15.69 -8.75 -14.31
CA ASN A 59 -16.68 -9.10 -13.30
C ASN A 59 -17.47 -7.89 -12.83
N GLU A 60 -16.84 -6.72 -12.74
CA GLU A 60 -17.44 -5.53 -12.18
C GLU A 60 -16.81 -4.27 -12.78
N ILE A 61 -17.64 -3.24 -12.98
CA ILE A 61 -17.20 -1.89 -13.33
C ILE A 61 -17.90 -0.92 -12.38
N LYS A 62 -17.12 -0.09 -11.69
CA LYS A 62 -17.62 1.00 -10.85
C LYS A 62 -17.08 2.33 -11.34
N ASN A 63 -17.97 3.27 -11.58
CA ASN A 63 -17.62 4.63 -12.00
C ASN A 63 -17.80 5.59 -10.84
N TYR A 64 -16.78 6.37 -10.57
CA TYR A 64 -16.78 7.48 -9.65
C TYR A 64 -16.47 8.79 -10.41
N PRO A 65 -16.68 9.97 -9.81
CA PRO A 65 -16.43 11.25 -10.49
C PRO A 65 -14.99 11.43 -11.02
N GLU A 66 -13.99 10.89 -10.32
CA GLU A 66 -12.58 11.10 -10.66
C GLU A 66 -11.84 9.79 -11.06
N ASN A 67 -12.51 8.64 -10.97
CA ASN A 67 -11.93 7.37 -11.38
C ASN A 67 -12.97 6.33 -11.81
N THR A 68 -12.50 5.36 -12.58
CA THR A 68 -13.27 4.17 -12.95
C THR A 68 -12.49 2.93 -12.55
N ASN A 69 -13.12 2.05 -11.80
CA ASN A 69 -12.55 0.80 -11.34
C ASN A 69 -13.14 -0.39 -12.08
N LEU A 70 -12.27 -1.30 -12.52
CA LEU A 70 -12.66 -2.55 -13.17
C LEU A 70 -12.06 -3.73 -12.41
N LYS A 71 -12.88 -4.70 -12.07
CA LYS A 71 -12.46 -5.99 -11.53
C LYS A 71 -12.53 -7.03 -12.65
N THR A 72 -11.39 -7.54 -13.05
CA THR A 72 -11.26 -8.57 -14.09
C THR A 72 -10.86 -9.90 -13.46
N GLU A 73 -11.24 -10.99 -14.10
CA GLU A 73 -10.80 -12.33 -13.75
C GLU A 73 -10.02 -12.88 -14.94
N TYR A 74 -8.72 -13.09 -14.74
CA TYR A 74 -7.83 -13.69 -15.72
C TYR A 74 -7.73 -15.18 -15.47
N VAL A 75 -7.92 -15.98 -16.49
CA VAL A 75 -7.79 -17.44 -16.42
C VAL A 75 -6.53 -17.86 -17.17
N TYR A 76 -5.74 -18.71 -16.53
CA TYR A 76 -4.55 -19.31 -17.12
C TYR A 76 -4.74 -20.82 -17.21
N ASN A 77 -4.35 -21.38 -18.35
CA ASN A 77 -4.47 -22.81 -18.64
C ASN A 77 -3.09 -23.46 -18.73
N ASN A 78 -2.87 -24.51 -17.94
CA ASN A 78 -1.66 -25.34 -17.95
C ASN A 78 -2.02 -26.82 -17.80
N PRO A 79 -2.49 -27.49 -18.87
CA PRO A 79 -2.97 -28.86 -18.77
C PRO A 79 -1.91 -29.87 -18.34
N ASN A 80 -0.63 -29.54 -18.52
CA ASN A 80 0.51 -30.41 -18.21
C ASN A 80 1.40 -29.79 -17.14
N TYR A 81 0.83 -29.31 -16.04
CA TYR A 81 1.62 -28.74 -14.95
C TYR A 81 2.48 -29.83 -14.28
N LEU A 82 3.70 -29.46 -13.90
CA LEU A 82 4.64 -30.32 -13.15
C LEU A 82 4.59 -30.06 -11.65
N ASN A 83 4.14 -28.85 -11.25
CA ASN A 83 4.01 -28.43 -9.86
C ASN A 83 2.64 -27.79 -9.68
N GLY A 84 1.87 -28.29 -8.71
CA GLY A 84 0.52 -27.80 -8.40
C GLY A 84 0.46 -26.48 -7.65
N GLY A 85 1.58 -25.95 -7.20
CA GLY A 85 1.64 -24.77 -6.35
C GLY A 85 1.42 -25.10 -4.87
N SER A 86 0.77 -24.21 -4.14
CA SER A 86 0.45 -24.40 -2.72
C SER A 86 -0.84 -25.20 -2.50
N ASP A 87 -1.09 -25.63 -1.27
CA ASP A 87 -2.32 -26.33 -0.84
C ASP A 87 -3.60 -25.52 -1.10
N ALA A 88 -3.48 -24.22 -1.29
CA ALA A 88 -4.61 -23.37 -1.67
C ALA A 88 -5.04 -23.55 -3.13
N VAL A 89 -4.25 -24.19 -3.96
CA VAL A 89 -4.56 -24.45 -5.37
C VAL A 89 -5.11 -25.87 -5.52
N THR A 90 -6.42 -25.99 -5.70
CA THR A 90 -7.08 -27.30 -5.85
C THR A 90 -6.87 -27.95 -7.20
N ASP A 91 -6.72 -27.16 -8.27
CA ASP A 91 -6.47 -27.64 -9.63
C ASP A 91 -5.60 -26.65 -10.40
N ALA A 92 -4.32 -26.97 -10.56
CA ALA A 92 -3.36 -26.13 -11.25
C ALA A 92 -3.48 -26.14 -12.79
N ARG A 93 -4.40 -26.92 -13.36
CA ARG A 93 -4.68 -26.90 -14.81
C ARG A 93 -5.35 -25.61 -15.25
N ASN A 94 -6.19 -25.03 -14.38
CA ASN A 94 -6.85 -23.75 -14.64
C ASN A 94 -6.77 -22.88 -13.38
N ILE A 95 -6.10 -21.76 -13.48
CA ILE A 95 -5.93 -20.83 -12.36
C ILE A 95 -6.61 -19.51 -12.70
N SER A 96 -7.51 -19.06 -11.85
CA SER A 96 -8.16 -17.77 -11.94
C SER A 96 -7.47 -16.76 -11.04
N ILE A 97 -7.11 -15.60 -11.59
CA ILE A 97 -6.53 -14.47 -10.85
C ILE A 97 -7.42 -13.25 -11.05
N LYS A 98 -7.87 -12.68 -9.94
CA LYS A 98 -8.63 -11.43 -9.97
C LYS A 98 -7.66 -10.27 -9.98
N VAL A 99 -7.84 -9.36 -10.95
CA VAL A 99 -7.05 -8.15 -11.12
C VAL A 99 -7.97 -6.95 -11.00
N PHE A 100 -7.54 -5.97 -10.23
CA PHE A 100 -8.23 -4.71 -10.05
C PHE A 100 -7.49 -3.61 -10.84
N HIS A 101 -8.20 -2.93 -11.73
CA HIS A 101 -7.69 -1.81 -12.50
C HIS A 101 -8.39 -0.54 -12.06
N SER A 102 -7.64 0.48 -11.71
CA SER A 102 -8.15 1.82 -11.45
C SER A 102 -7.67 2.79 -12.51
N LEU A 103 -8.59 3.39 -13.24
CA LEU A 103 -8.33 4.45 -14.20
C LEU A 103 -8.63 5.79 -13.55
N ILE A 104 -7.60 6.55 -13.28
CA ILE A 104 -7.67 7.79 -12.52
C ILE A 104 -7.58 8.97 -13.47
N LYS A 105 -8.50 9.93 -13.34
CA LYS A 105 -8.42 11.21 -14.02
C LYS A 105 -7.28 12.01 -13.42
N MET A 106 -6.30 12.35 -14.26
CA MET A 106 -5.17 13.16 -13.81
C MET A 106 -5.62 14.59 -13.54
N PRO A 107 -5.17 15.19 -12.41
CA PRO A 107 -5.45 16.60 -12.13
C PRO A 107 -4.81 17.50 -13.19
N ASP A 108 -5.40 18.68 -13.41
CA ASP A 108 -4.85 19.71 -14.26
C ASP A 108 -3.59 20.30 -13.65
N ASP A 109 -2.59 20.60 -14.49
CA ASP A 109 -1.25 20.94 -14.05
C ASP A 109 -1.09 22.41 -13.67
N ASN A 110 -0.95 22.66 -12.37
CA ASN A 110 -0.25 23.81 -11.78
C ASN A 110 0.51 23.35 -10.53
N TYR A 111 0.93 22.06 -10.51
CA TYR A 111 1.61 21.51 -9.35
C TYR A 111 3.12 21.82 -9.41
N GLU A 112 3.66 22.35 -8.34
CA GLU A 112 5.09 22.62 -8.21
C GLU A 112 5.85 21.34 -7.88
N ILE A 113 6.60 20.84 -8.87
CA ILE A 113 7.43 19.64 -8.73
C ILE A 113 8.57 19.94 -7.73
N ARG A 114 8.78 19.02 -6.82
CA ARG A 114 9.97 19.02 -5.95
C ARG A 114 10.82 17.79 -6.27
N TYR A 115 12.11 18.06 -6.46
CA TYR A 115 13.09 17.00 -6.73
C TYR A 115 13.70 16.46 -5.45
N GLU A 116 14.19 15.21 -5.54
CA GLU A 116 14.82 14.51 -4.43
C GLU A 116 16.03 15.28 -3.86
N ASP A 117 16.19 15.23 -2.54
CA ASP A 117 17.37 15.65 -1.81
C ASP A 117 17.86 14.44 -1.01
N PRO A 118 19.15 14.04 -1.11
CA PRO A 118 19.67 12.85 -0.44
C PRO A 118 19.65 12.92 1.10
N LYS A 119 19.27 14.07 1.67
CA LYS A 119 19.15 14.23 3.12
C LYS A 119 17.89 13.63 3.71
N VAL A 120 16.83 13.48 2.92
CA VAL A 120 15.55 12.95 3.39
C VAL A 120 15.06 11.90 2.40
N GLY A 121 14.69 10.70 2.91
CA GLY A 121 14.15 9.64 2.09
C GLY A 121 12.67 9.90 1.78
N TYR A 122 12.36 10.01 0.49
CA TYR A 122 11.01 10.06 -0.04
C TYR A 122 10.77 8.93 -1.02
N PHE A 123 9.53 8.53 -1.23
CA PHE A 123 9.15 7.82 -2.43
C PHE A 123 9.27 8.76 -3.62
N THR A 124 9.77 8.25 -4.74
CA THR A 124 10.05 9.06 -5.91
C THR A 124 9.54 8.43 -7.19
N THR A 125 9.14 9.28 -8.14
CA THR A 125 9.03 8.91 -9.54
C THR A 125 10.35 9.21 -10.22
N ARG A 126 11.02 8.16 -10.70
CA ARG A 126 12.34 8.27 -11.34
C ARG A 126 12.25 8.97 -12.68
N THR A 127 13.03 10.01 -12.86
CA THR A 127 13.16 10.72 -14.13
C THR A 127 14.63 10.98 -14.46
N ARG A 128 14.90 11.21 -15.76
CA ARG A 128 16.23 11.54 -16.25
C ARG A 128 16.20 12.81 -17.07
N ASP A 129 17.10 13.72 -16.79
CA ASP A 129 17.31 14.91 -17.61
C ASP A 129 18.31 14.59 -18.72
N MET A 130 17.78 14.23 -19.89
CA MET A 130 18.59 13.87 -21.06
C MET A 130 19.36 15.06 -21.65
N THR A 131 19.16 16.28 -21.13
CA THR A 131 19.90 17.49 -21.53
C THR A 131 21.02 17.83 -20.54
N SER A 132 21.10 17.11 -19.42
CA SER A 132 22.14 17.33 -18.41
C SER A 132 23.53 16.99 -18.95
N THR A 133 24.48 17.88 -18.68
CA THR A 133 25.92 17.66 -18.91
C THR A 133 26.67 17.36 -17.60
N GLY A 134 25.94 17.21 -16.49
CA GLY A 134 26.50 16.88 -15.19
C GLY A 134 26.94 15.42 -15.06
N THR A 135 27.51 15.07 -13.92
CA THR A 135 27.95 13.69 -13.62
C THR A 135 26.79 12.71 -13.46
N THR A 136 25.59 13.21 -13.16
CA THR A 136 24.36 12.42 -13.07
C THR A 136 23.24 13.12 -13.81
N ASP A 137 22.35 12.34 -14.41
CA ASP A 137 21.18 12.79 -15.15
C ASP A 137 19.87 12.58 -14.34
N TYR A 138 19.95 12.14 -13.09
CA TYR A 138 18.78 11.87 -12.25
C TYR A 138 18.12 13.16 -11.80
N ARG A 139 16.79 13.23 -11.99
CA ARG A 139 15.92 14.29 -11.48
C ARG A 139 14.65 13.66 -10.94
N ASP A 140 14.81 12.82 -9.91
CA ASP A 140 13.72 12.08 -9.32
C ASP A 140 12.76 13.02 -8.60
N MET A 141 11.46 12.91 -8.95
CA MET A 141 10.40 13.74 -8.39
C MET A 141 9.89 13.08 -7.11
N ILE A 142 9.93 13.78 -5.98
CA ILE A 142 9.41 13.26 -4.72
C ILE A 142 7.88 13.18 -4.75
N HIS A 143 7.34 12.19 -4.04
CA HIS A 143 5.90 12.09 -3.81
C HIS A 143 5.53 13.00 -2.64
N LYS A 144 4.62 13.95 -2.87
CA LYS A 144 4.07 14.81 -1.83
C LYS A 144 2.66 15.27 -2.14
N TRP A 145 1.90 15.58 -1.10
CA TRP A 145 0.59 16.19 -1.22
C TRP A 145 0.67 17.64 -1.67
N ARG A 146 -0.39 18.11 -2.33
CA ARG A 146 -0.59 19.52 -2.64
C ARG A 146 -1.16 20.22 -1.41
N LEU A 147 -0.33 20.94 -0.67
CA LEU A 147 -0.76 21.79 0.43
C LEU A 147 -0.47 23.24 0.09
N ILE A 148 -1.54 24.06 0.03
CA ILE A 148 -1.47 25.48 -0.26
C ILE A 148 -2.06 26.21 0.94
N LYS A 149 -1.34 27.16 1.52
CA LYS A 149 -1.86 27.97 2.63
C LYS A 149 -3.07 28.80 2.21
N LYS A 150 -4.13 28.83 3.01
CA LYS A 150 -5.26 29.77 2.83
C LYS A 150 -4.78 31.22 2.88
N ASN A 151 -3.84 31.51 3.80
CA ASN A 151 -3.20 32.81 3.90
C ASN A 151 -1.68 32.63 3.67
N PRO A 152 -1.19 32.86 2.43
CA PRO A 152 0.23 32.66 2.10
C PRO A 152 1.20 33.52 2.89
N GLU A 153 0.75 34.70 3.33
CA GLU A 153 1.58 35.68 4.08
C GLU A 153 1.68 35.35 5.58
N ALA A 154 0.82 34.47 6.09
CA ALA A 154 0.86 34.08 7.49
C ALA A 154 1.99 33.08 7.74
N GLU A 155 2.69 33.22 8.87
CA GLU A 155 3.64 32.23 9.33
C GLU A 155 3.00 30.85 9.48
N MET A 156 1.81 30.82 10.10
CA MET A 156 0.98 29.63 10.28
C MET A 156 -0.37 29.83 9.60
N SER A 157 -0.82 28.86 8.80
CA SER A 157 -2.13 28.91 8.12
C SER A 157 -2.70 27.52 7.97
N GLU A 158 -4.03 27.40 7.99
CA GLU A 158 -4.68 26.21 7.48
C GLU A 158 -4.40 26.03 5.98
N PRO A 159 -4.38 24.80 5.46
CA PRO A 159 -4.37 24.58 4.02
C PRO A 159 -5.74 24.93 3.41
N VAL A 160 -5.75 25.25 2.12
CA VAL A 160 -7.00 25.41 1.35
C VAL A 160 -7.81 24.12 1.39
N GLU A 161 -7.14 22.99 1.22
CA GLU A 161 -7.70 21.64 1.31
C GLU A 161 -6.81 20.80 2.24
N PRO A 162 -7.34 20.34 3.39
CA PRO A 162 -6.62 19.44 4.27
C PRO A 162 -6.57 18.03 3.69
N ILE A 163 -5.56 17.25 4.05
CA ILE A 163 -5.50 15.82 3.78
C ILE A 163 -6.52 15.14 4.70
N THR A 164 -7.68 14.77 4.16
CA THR A 164 -8.76 14.17 4.94
C THR A 164 -8.68 12.66 4.88
N TRP A 165 -8.60 12.03 6.05
CA TRP A 165 -8.67 10.58 6.23
C TRP A 165 -10.04 10.15 6.71
N TRP A 166 -10.53 9.03 6.18
CA TRP A 166 -11.79 8.43 6.56
C TRP A 166 -11.54 7.05 7.20
N ILE A 167 -11.95 6.90 8.46
CA ILE A 167 -11.96 5.60 9.12
C ILE A 167 -13.16 4.84 8.57
N GLU A 168 -12.89 3.67 7.95
CA GLU A 168 -13.95 2.80 7.40
C GLU A 168 -14.95 2.40 8.48
N ASN A 169 -16.24 2.37 8.14
CA ASN A 169 -17.31 2.06 9.09
C ASN A 169 -17.24 0.61 9.64
N SER A 170 -16.53 -0.30 8.96
CA SER A 170 -16.24 -1.66 9.43
C SER A 170 -15.25 -1.71 10.60
N THR A 171 -14.53 -0.61 10.86
CA THR A 171 -13.54 -0.53 11.95
C THR A 171 -14.23 -0.63 13.31
N PRO A 172 -13.80 -1.54 14.22
CA PRO A 172 -14.36 -1.64 15.58
C PRO A 172 -14.33 -0.31 16.34
N HIS A 173 -15.39 -0.05 17.09
CA HIS A 173 -15.55 1.24 17.76
C HIS A 173 -14.42 1.56 18.74
N GLU A 174 -13.91 0.56 19.44
CA GLU A 174 -12.82 0.68 20.42
C GLU A 174 -11.51 1.19 19.81
N TRP A 175 -11.27 0.95 18.52
CA TRP A 175 -10.04 1.36 17.84
C TRP A 175 -10.12 2.73 17.16
N ARG A 176 -11.33 3.23 16.88
CA ARG A 176 -11.51 4.47 16.10
C ARG A 176 -10.82 5.69 16.69
N ASP A 177 -10.86 5.83 18.03
CA ASP A 177 -10.23 6.96 18.72
C ASP A 177 -8.71 6.89 18.69
N VAL A 178 -8.14 5.69 18.86
CA VAL A 178 -6.69 5.45 18.77
C VAL A 178 -6.18 5.76 17.36
N ILE A 179 -6.88 5.24 16.33
CA ILE A 179 -6.58 5.50 14.92
C ILE A 179 -6.61 7.00 14.63
N LYS A 180 -7.68 7.68 15.03
CA LYS A 180 -7.82 9.12 14.86
C LYS A 180 -6.67 9.90 15.50
N LYS A 181 -6.33 9.59 16.74
CA LYS A 181 -5.23 10.22 17.47
C LYS A 181 -3.88 10.02 16.76
N ALA A 182 -3.63 8.81 16.27
CA ALA A 182 -2.39 8.48 15.57
C ALA A 182 -2.20 9.30 14.28
N VAL A 183 -3.24 9.40 13.45
CA VAL A 183 -3.20 10.23 12.23
C VAL A 183 -2.96 11.68 12.57
N LEU A 184 -3.73 12.23 13.53
CA LEU A 184 -3.67 13.65 13.89
C LEU A 184 -2.32 14.05 14.53
N LYS A 185 -1.54 13.11 15.07
CA LYS A 185 -0.18 13.41 15.57
C LYS A 185 0.74 13.98 14.50
N TRP A 186 0.54 13.66 13.24
CA TRP A 186 1.31 14.24 12.13
C TRP A 186 1.10 15.75 11.97
N ASN A 187 0.01 16.32 12.50
CA ASN A 187 -0.18 17.77 12.49
C ASN A 187 0.96 18.51 13.21
N ILE A 188 1.57 17.88 14.25
CA ILE A 188 2.75 18.46 14.93
C ILE A 188 3.90 18.70 13.95
N ALA A 189 4.12 17.79 12.99
CA ALA A 189 5.15 17.96 11.96
C ALA A 189 4.74 19.05 10.95
N PHE A 190 3.46 19.09 10.57
CA PHE A 190 2.94 20.11 9.65
C PHE A 190 2.94 21.52 10.26
N GLU A 191 2.72 21.65 11.56
CA GLU A 191 2.87 22.94 12.28
C GLU A 191 4.30 23.45 12.17
N LYS A 192 5.32 22.57 12.26
CA LYS A 192 6.72 22.96 12.01
C LYS A 192 6.97 23.42 10.58
N ALA A 193 6.16 22.97 9.64
CA ALA A 193 6.18 23.40 8.24
C ALA A 193 5.27 24.61 7.94
N GLY A 194 4.61 25.17 8.97
CA GLY A 194 3.78 26.36 8.85
C GLY A 194 2.31 26.08 8.49
N PHE A 195 1.82 24.85 8.71
CA PHE A 195 0.42 24.48 8.47
C PHE A 195 -0.29 24.09 9.76
N ILE A 196 -1.47 24.66 10.00
CA ILE A 196 -2.37 24.27 11.08
C ILE A 196 -3.44 23.36 10.49
N ASN A 197 -3.80 22.27 11.19
CA ASN A 197 -4.86 21.35 10.75
C ASN A 197 -4.64 20.82 9.31
N ALA A 198 -3.40 20.43 8.99
CA ALA A 198 -3.07 19.87 7.68
C ALA A 198 -3.75 18.53 7.42
N LEU A 199 -3.94 17.73 8.49
CA LEU A 199 -4.68 16.46 8.44
C LEU A 199 -5.98 16.58 9.23
N GLU A 200 -7.04 16.00 8.66
CA GLU A 200 -8.34 15.78 9.30
C GLU A 200 -8.70 14.31 9.29
N VAL A 201 -9.47 13.88 10.29
CA VAL A 201 -9.98 12.51 10.37
C VAL A 201 -11.48 12.53 10.57
N LYS A 202 -12.18 11.82 9.69
CA LYS A 202 -13.63 11.61 9.71
C LYS A 202 -13.93 10.11 9.81
N ILE A 203 -15.16 9.78 10.18
CA ILE A 203 -15.64 8.40 10.21
C ILE A 203 -16.60 8.25 9.03
N GLN A 204 -16.44 7.17 8.26
CA GLN A 204 -17.35 6.84 7.17
C GLN A 204 -18.76 6.60 7.74
N PRO A 205 -19.79 7.29 7.24
CA PRO A 205 -21.18 7.01 7.62
C PRO A 205 -21.59 5.60 7.22
N ASP A 206 -22.48 4.98 8.00
CA ASP A 206 -22.98 3.63 7.68
C ASP A 206 -23.84 3.60 6.42
N ASP A 207 -24.44 4.73 6.06
CA ASP A 207 -25.23 4.95 4.85
C ASP A 207 -24.44 5.62 3.71
N ALA A 208 -23.11 5.62 3.78
CA ALA A 208 -22.27 6.20 2.74
C ALA A 208 -22.48 5.50 1.39
N GLU A 209 -22.77 6.28 0.34
CA GLU A 209 -22.92 5.79 -1.04
C GLU A 209 -21.59 5.58 -1.77
N TRP A 210 -20.47 5.79 -1.09
CA TRP A 210 -19.12 5.63 -1.61
C TRP A 210 -18.35 4.56 -0.81
N ASP A 211 -17.36 3.97 -1.43
CA ASP A 211 -16.44 3.01 -0.81
C ASP A 211 -14.96 3.41 -1.04
N ALA A 212 -14.04 2.66 -0.48
CA ALA A 212 -12.60 2.90 -0.60
C ALA A 212 -12.07 2.83 -2.05
N GLY A 213 -12.89 2.45 -3.02
CA GLY A 213 -12.53 2.51 -4.43
C GLY A 213 -12.69 3.90 -5.06
N ASP A 214 -13.31 4.85 -4.37
CA ASP A 214 -13.47 6.24 -4.81
C ASP A 214 -12.28 7.07 -4.34
N ILE A 215 -11.42 7.48 -5.27
CA ILE A 215 -10.16 8.18 -4.94
C ILE A 215 -10.34 9.55 -4.27
N ARG A 216 -11.55 10.09 -4.22
CA ARG A 216 -11.83 11.33 -3.48
C ARG A 216 -11.74 11.17 -1.97
N TYR A 217 -11.69 9.93 -1.50
CA TYR A 217 -11.66 9.58 -0.08
C TYR A 217 -10.41 8.76 0.21
N ASN A 218 -9.55 9.24 1.09
CA ASN A 218 -8.43 8.46 1.61
C ASN A 218 -8.95 7.63 2.77
N VAL A 219 -8.91 6.31 2.67
CA VAL A 219 -9.59 5.42 3.62
C VAL A 219 -8.60 4.60 4.44
N LEU A 220 -8.79 4.64 5.75
CA LEU A 220 -8.19 3.70 6.69
C LEU A 220 -9.09 2.47 6.77
N ARG A 221 -8.69 1.42 6.09
CA ARG A 221 -9.46 0.18 5.94
C ARG A 221 -9.13 -0.81 7.04
N TRP A 222 -10.15 -1.46 7.54
CA TRP A 222 -10.02 -2.55 8.49
C TRP A 222 -10.16 -3.88 7.78
N THR A 223 -9.08 -4.67 7.75
CA THR A 223 -9.03 -5.94 7.03
C THR A 223 -8.70 -7.10 7.98
N SER A 224 -9.11 -8.30 7.60
CA SER A 224 -8.81 -9.52 8.34
C SER A 224 -8.53 -10.64 7.35
N SER A 225 -7.27 -11.00 7.22
CA SER A 225 -6.81 -12.05 6.30
C SER A 225 -6.33 -13.28 7.07
N PRO A 226 -6.52 -14.50 6.55
CA PRO A 226 -6.05 -15.72 7.22
C PRO A 226 -4.53 -15.76 7.42
N ASN A 227 -3.79 -15.31 6.43
CA ASN A 227 -2.33 -15.23 6.42
C ASN A 227 -1.91 -13.97 5.65
N PRO A 228 -1.96 -12.78 6.28
CA PRO A 228 -1.63 -11.54 5.59
C PRO A 228 -0.13 -11.45 5.34
N PRO A 229 0.29 -10.96 4.16
CA PRO A 229 1.71 -10.74 3.84
C PRO A 229 2.28 -9.48 4.50
N PHE A 230 1.45 -8.67 5.17
CA PHE A 230 1.81 -7.42 5.85
C PHE A 230 0.88 -7.16 7.03
N GLY A 231 1.33 -6.42 8.01
CA GLY A 231 0.52 -6.00 9.17
C GLY A 231 -0.18 -4.66 8.95
N GLY A 232 0.46 -3.76 8.22
CA GLY A 232 -0.06 -2.52 7.68
C GLY A 232 0.46 -2.31 6.28
N TYR A 233 -0.30 -1.60 5.45
CA TYR A 233 0.12 -1.23 4.12
C TYR A 233 -0.53 0.09 3.72
N GLY A 234 0.30 1.12 3.52
CA GLY A 234 -0.12 2.48 3.18
C GLY A 234 0.33 2.91 1.78
N PRO A 235 -0.34 2.42 0.69
CA PRO A 235 -0.01 2.85 -0.65
C PRO A 235 -0.53 4.26 -0.94
N SER A 236 0.24 5.03 -1.69
CA SER A 236 -0.19 6.28 -2.28
C SER A 236 -0.22 6.21 -3.80
N MET A 237 -1.16 6.93 -4.41
CA MET A 237 -1.28 7.07 -5.86
C MET A 237 -0.69 8.41 -6.26
N ALA A 238 0.50 8.40 -6.83
CA ALA A 238 1.19 9.61 -7.27
C ALA A 238 1.05 9.82 -8.77
N ASN A 239 0.88 11.09 -9.16
CA ASN A 239 0.90 11.50 -10.55
C ASN A 239 2.30 11.25 -11.13
N PRO A 240 2.47 10.38 -12.14
CA PRO A 240 3.78 10.04 -12.68
C PRO A 240 4.48 11.18 -13.41
N ARG A 241 3.78 12.30 -13.67
CA ARG A 241 4.35 13.47 -14.33
C ARG A 241 4.89 14.51 -13.35
N THR A 242 4.41 14.49 -12.09
CA THR A 242 4.69 15.57 -11.14
C THR A 242 5.14 15.09 -9.76
N GLY A 243 4.87 13.83 -9.40
CA GLY A 243 5.06 13.32 -8.05
C GLY A 243 3.95 13.75 -7.06
N GLU A 244 2.91 14.48 -7.51
CA GLU A 244 1.78 14.84 -6.67
C GLU A 244 1.03 13.60 -6.20
N ILE A 245 0.84 13.45 -4.90
CA ILE A 245 -0.01 12.40 -4.34
C ILE A 245 -1.46 12.83 -4.54
N ILE A 246 -2.23 12.00 -5.25
CA ILE A 246 -3.64 12.25 -5.61
C ILE A 246 -4.57 11.62 -4.59
N ALA A 247 -4.23 10.40 -4.15
CA ALA A 247 -5.01 9.64 -3.18
C ALA A 247 -4.10 8.67 -2.42
N ALA A 248 -4.54 8.22 -1.28
CA ALA A 248 -3.87 7.18 -0.51
C ALA A 248 -4.88 6.38 0.31
N ASP A 249 -4.60 5.10 0.50
CA ASP A 249 -5.35 4.22 1.40
C ASP A 249 -4.39 3.57 2.39
N ILE A 250 -4.91 3.19 3.55
CA ILE A 250 -4.16 2.38 4.51
C ILE A 250 -4.98 1.15 4.82
N MET A 251 -4.39 -0.02 4.69
CA MET A 251 -4.97 -1.29 5.13
C MET A 251 -4.34 -1.71 6.45
N LEU A 252 -5.17 -1.94 7.46
CA LEU A 252 -4.78 -2.42 8.77
C LEU A 252 -5.27 -3.85 8.95
N GLU A 253 -4.35 -4.77 9.17
CA GLU A 253 -4.67 -6.19 9.37
C GLU A 253 -4.93 -6.50 10.83
N PHE A 254 -6.19 -6.76 11.15
CA PHE A 254 -6.63 -7.06 12.52
C PHE A 254 -5.92 -8.26 13.14
N VAL A 255 -5.53 -9.24 12.36
CA VAL A 255 -4.91 -10.46 12.84
C VAL A 255 -3.63 -10.20 13.68
N HIS A 256 -2.92 -9.12 13.39
CA HIS A 256 -1.71 -8.72 14.14
C HIS A 256 -1.99 -8.13 15.52
N PHE A 257 -3.25 -7.86 15.84
CA PHE A 257 -3.71 -7.42 17.18
C PHE A 257 -4.41 -8.53 17.96
N THR A 258 -4.42 -9.74 17.44
CA THR A 258 -4.97 -10.93 18.10
C THR A 258 -3.87 -11.71 18.81
N ASN A 259 -4.28 -12.74 19.58
CA ASN A 259 -3.35 -13.69 20.19
C ASN A 259 -2.95 -14.85 19.24
N ARG A 260 -3.23 -14.70 17.93
CA ARG A 260 -2.90 -15.73 16.95
C ARG A 260 -1.40 -15.89 16.83
N VAL A 261 -0.92 -17.10 17.03
CA VAL A 261 0.46 -17.51 16.76
C VAL A 261 0.46 -18.28 15.46
N PHE A 262 1.30 -17.90 14.51
CA PHE A 262 1.45 -18.64 13.26
C PHE A 262 2.27 -19.91 13.51
N SER A 263 1.67 -21.07 13.30
CA SER A 263 2.30 -22.38 13.56
C SER A 263 3.60 -22.57 12.77
N GLU A 264 3.66 -22.02 11.57
CA GLU A 264 4.87 -22.08 10.75
C GLU A 264 6.07 -21.42 11.42
N LYS A 265 5.88 -20.26 12.07
CA LYS A 265 6.94 -19.60 12.85
C LYS A 265 7.35 -20.38 14.09
N LEU A 266 6.37 -20.95 14.83
CA LEU A 266 6.67 -21.80 15.99
C LEU A 266 7.57 -22.99 15.62
N TYR A 267 7.34 -23.61 14.47
CA TYR A 267 8.15 -24.74 14.01
C TYR A 267 9.49 -24.30 13.41
N GLN A 268 9.57 -23.13 12.77
CA GLN A 268 10.83 -22.58 12.29
C GLN A 268 11.76 -22.17 13.44
N ASP A 269 11.23 -21.56 14.50
CA ASP A 269 12.01 -21.15 15.66
C ASP A 269 12.33 -22.33 16.60
N ALA A 270 11.45 -23.33 16.69
CA ALA A 270 11.66 -24.54 17.51
C ALA A 270 12.58 -25.56 16.84
N SER A 271 12.71 -25.55 15.52
CA SER A 271 13.66 -26.37 14.79
C SER A 271 15.03 -25.69 14.75
N LEU A 272 15.70 -25.66 15.91
CA LEU A 272 17.14 -25.42 15.96
C LEU A 272 17.85 -26.40 15.01
N ASN A 273 18.23 -25.91 13.84
CA ASN A 273 19.22 -26.54 12.92
C ASN A 273 18.98 -28.00 12.56
N MET A 274 17.86 -28.34 11.96
CA MET A 274 17.80 -29.51 11.13
C MET A 274 17.62 -29.11 9.66
N SER A 275 18.76 -29.10 8.98
CA SER A 275 18.91 -28.98 7.52
C SER A 275 18.04 -27.93 6.85
N LEU A 276 18.61 -26.76 6.72
CA LEU A 276 18.29 -25.81 5.69
C LEU A 276 18.48 -26.43 4.29
N GLU A 277 17.62 -27.36 3.89
CA GLU A 277 17.18 -27.35 2.53
C GLU A 277 16.27 -26.12 2.42
N GLU A 278 16.87 -25.05 2.00
CA GLU A 278 16.23 -23.86 1.50
C GLU A 278 15.20 -24.28 0.44
N ASN A 279 14.00 -24.62 0.89
CA ASN A 279 12.84 -24.33 0.08
C ASN A 279 12.78 -22.82 0.06
N GLU A 280 13.65 -22.25 -0.78
CA GLU A 280 13.50 -20.92 -1.33
C GLU A 280 12.13 -20.87 -2.03
N ASN A 281 11.05 -20.81 -1.29
CA ASN A 281 9.92 -20.03 -1.68
C ASN A 281 10.45 -18.60 -1.67
N GLU A 282 11.23 -18.30 -2.72
CA GLU A 282 11.59 -16.97 -3.14
C GLU A 282 10.30 -16.18 -3.36
N PHE A 283 9.68 -15.73 -2.29
CA PHE A 283 9.07 -14.42 -2.32
C PHE A 283 10.25 -13.50 -2.64
N ASN A 284 10.37 -13.24 -3.93
CA ASN A 284 11.49 -12.53 -4.52
C ASN A 284 11.80 -11.31 -3.65
N HIS A 285 12.92 -11.30 -2.94
CA HIS A 285 13.46 -10.15 -2.22
C HIS A 285 13.58 -8.89 -3.10
N ASN A 286 13.46 -9.02 -4.41
CA ASN A 286 13.38 -7.88 -5.33
C ASN A 286 12.01 -7.18 -5.35
N ASN A 287 10.93 -7.78 -4.83
CA ASN A 287 9.63 -7.14 -4.63
C ASN A 287 9.37 -6.80 -3.15
N SER A 288 10.16 -7.30 -2.21
CA SER A 288 10.02 -7.03 -0.78
C SER A 288 10.33 -5.58 -0.41
N ALA A 289 10.95 -4.80 -1.31
CA ALA A 289 11.19 -3.37 -1.12
C ALA A 289 9.91 -2.52 -0.98
N HIS A 290 8.74 -3.10 -1.24
CA HIS A 290 7.44 -2.44 -1.14
C HIS A 290 6.57 -2.92 0.04
N TYR A 291 6.99 -3.95 0.77
CA TYR A 291 6.23 -4.44 1.93
C TYR A 291 6.87 -3.95 3.23
N CYS A 292 6.04 -3.41 4.11
CA CYS A 292 6.45 -3.01 5.44
C CYS A 292 6.19 -4.13 6.45
N PHE A 293 7.21 -4.53 7.19
CA PHE A 293 7.12 -5.55 8.23
C PHE A 293 6.83 -4.96 9.62
N ALA A 294 6.56 -3.65 9.72
CA ALA A 294 6.29 -2.98 11.00
C ALA A 294 5.11 -3.63 11.78
N GLY A 295 4.07 -4.06 11.06
CA GLY A 295 2.94 -4.76 11.68
C GLY A 295 3.32 -6.12 12.27
N GLU A 296 4.22 -6.85 11.63
CA GLU A 296 4.71 -8.14 12.12
C GLU A 296 5.52 -7.96 13.41
N HIS A 297 6.47 -7.03 13.43
CA HIS A 297 7.22 -6.70 14.64
C HIS A 297 6.31 -6.17 15.77
N THR A 298 5.26 -5.41 15.42
CA THR A 298 4.25 -4.96 16.37
C THR A 298 3.52 -6.14 17.00
N HIS A 299 3.15 -7.14 16.20
CA HIS A 299 2.51 -8.36 16.68
C HIS A 299 3.40 -9.15 17.64
N GLU A 300 4.67 -9.35 17.28
CA GLU A 300 5.66 -10.02 18.15
C GLU A 300 5.84 -9.30 19.49
N ASN A 301 5.91 -7.97 19.47
CA ASN A 301 5.99 -7.15 20.68
C ASN A 301 4.75 -7.30 21.57
N ILE A 302 3.56 -7.35 20.97
CA ILE A 302 2.30 -7.58 21.72
C ILE A 302 2.29 -8.96 22.36
N LEU A 303 2.65 -10.01 21.61
CA LEU A 303 2.70 -11.39 22.13
C LEU A 303 3.72 -11.52 23.28
N TYR A 304 4.91 -10.94 23.09
CA TYR A 304 5.93 -10.92 24.13
C TYR A 304 5.44 -10.18 25.38
N GLY A 305 4.88 -9.00 25.21
CA GLY A 305 4.33 -8.21 26.33
C GLY A 305 3.22 -8.96 27.07
N LYS A 306 2.30 -9.61 26.37
CA LYS A 306 1.24 -10.44 26.96
C LYS A 306 1.78 -11.65 27.75
N THR A 307 2.96 -12.13 27.38
CA THR A 307 3.62 -13.23 28.12
C THR A 307 4.33 -12.74 29.37
N VAL A 308 5.04 -11.62 29.30
CA VAL A 308 5.93 -11.13 30.34
C VAL A 308 5.18 -10.29 31.38
N ILE A 309 4.28 -9.42 30.96
CA ILE A 309 3.59 -8.48 31.87
C ILE A 309 2.80 -9.20 32.96
N PRO A 310 2.03 -10.28 32.73
CA PRO A 310 1.30 -11.00 33.76
C PRO A 310 2.18 -11.63 34.84
N GLU A 311 3.44 -11.93 34.54
CA GLU A 311 4.39 -12.45 35.55
C GLU A 311 4.79 -11.38 36.60
N TYR A 312 4.71 -10.09 36.21
CA TYR A 312 5.12 -8.96 37.04
C TYR A 312 3.93 -8.11 37.51
N SER A 313 2.81 -8.16 36.80
CA SER A 313 1.60 -7.38 37.12
C SER A 313 0.37 -8.03 36.50
N ASN A 314 -0.68 -8.23 37.27
CA ASN A 314 -2.01 -8.64 36.79
C ASN A 314 -2.83 -7.44 36.30
N ASP A 315 -2.19 -6.48 35.67
CA ASP A 315 -2.82 -5.21 35.30
C ASP A 315 -3.26 -5.21 33.82
N ASP A 316 -4.56 -5.48 33.61
CA ASP A 316 -5.21 -5.40 32.29
C ASP A 316 -5.07 -4.01 31.65
N ILE A 317 -4.86 -2.96 32.46
CA ILE A 317 -4.66 -1.58 31.98
C ILE A 317 -3.33 -1.47 31.24
N ILE A 318 -2.28 -2.10 31.78
CA ILE A 318 -0.95 -2.08 31.11
C ILE A 318 -1.00 -2.81 29.78
N LEU A 319 -1.70 -3.96 29.72
CA LEU A 319 -1.87 -4.70 28.47
C LEU A 319 -2.68 -3.91 27.43
N GLY A 320 -3.79 -3.30 27.85
CA GLY A 320 -4.59 -2.46 26.95
C GLY A 320 -3.78 -1.26 26.40
N LYS A 321 -2.96 -0.64 27.26
CA LYS A 321 -2.08 0.44 26.84
C LYS A 321 -1.01 -0.02 25.86
N LEU A 322 -0.44 -1.20 26.04
CA LEU A 322 0.51 -1.79 25.11
C LEU A 322 -0.10 -1.98 23.72
N GLU A 323 -1.33 -2.48 23.66
CA GLU A 323 -2.05 -2.66 22.39
C GLU A 323 -2.35 -1.31 21.72
N GLU A 324 -2.82 -0.31 22.47
CA GLU A 324 -3.06 1.04 21.96
C GLU A 324 -1.78 1.69 21.43
N ASP A 325 -0.68 1.60 22.17
CA ASP A 325 0.61 2.21 21.76
C ASP A 325 1.15 1.54 20.49
N ASN A 326 1.03 0.22 20.39
CA ASN A 326 1.44 -0.50 19.17
C ASN A 326 0.55 -0.18 17.97
N MET A 327 -0.78 -0.08 18.15
CA MET A 327 -1.70 0.36 17.08
C MET A 327 -1.35 1.78 16.63
N MET A 328 -1.15 2.70 17.59
CA MET A 328 -0.79 4.08 17.28
C MET A 328 0.52 4.16 16.48
N ARG A 329 1.52 3.39 16.87
CA ARG A 329 2.81 3.30 16.19
C ARG A 329 2.64 2.84 14.75
N LEU A 330 1.95 1.72 14.52
CA LEU A 330 1.71 1.20 13.19
C LEU A 330 1.02 2.23 12.29
N ILE A 331 -0.05 2.86 12.79
CA ILE A 331 -0.80 3.84 12.00
C ILE A 331 0.05 5.06 11.69
N MET A 332 0.80 5.59 12.66
CA MET A 332 1.73 6.70 12.41
C MET A 332 2.75 6.36 11.34
N HIS A 333 3.26 5.13 11.34
CA HIS A 333 4.20 4.64 10.34
C HIS A 333 3.57 4.59 8.93
N GLU A 334 2.39 3.93 8.79
CA GLU A 334 1.72 3.83 7.48
C GLU A 334 1.26 5.19 6.95
N VAL A 335 0.78 6.08 7.83
CA VAL A 335 0.49 7.47 7.45
C VAL A 335 1.75 8.16 6.93
N GLY A 336 2.90 7.95 7.56
CA GLY A 336 4.19 8.48 7.08
C GLY A 336 4.47 8.09 5.63
N HIS A 337 4.23 6.82 5.28
CA HIS A 337 4.36 6.34 3.90
C HIS A 337 3.40 7.06 2.95
N THR A 338 2.16 7.25 3.34
CA THR A 338 1.17 7.96 2.52
C THR A 338 1.42 9.46 2.41
N LEU A 339 2.26 10.02 3.27
CA LEU A 339 2.78 11.39 3.14
C LEU A 339 3.99 11.49 2.21
N GLY A 340 4.43 10.37 1.65
CA GLY A 340 5.55 10.28 0.73
C GLY A 340 6.88 9.88 1.37
N LEU A 341 6.93 9.66 2.68
CA LEU A 341 8.16 9.32 3.39
C LEU A 341 8.52 7.84 3.21
N ASN A 342 9.76 7.57 2.87
CA ASN A 342 10.33 6.22 2.84
C ASN A 342 10.98 5.90 4.19
N HIS A 343 11.35 4.64 4.43
CA HIS A 343 12.12 4.24 5.61
C HIS A 343 13.42 5.02 5.72
N ASN A 344 13.68 5.58 6.90
CA ASN A 344 14.91 6.33 7.17
C ASN A 344 15.87 5.52 8.05
N MET A 345 16.75 4.74 7.43
CA MET A 345 17.71 3.89 8.14
C MET A 345 18.70 4.69 9.03
N ARG A 346 18.87 6.00 8.80
CA ARG A 346 19.70 6.86 9.64
C ARG A 346 19.00 7.33 10.92
N ALA A 347 17.71 7.18 11.03
CA ALA A 347 16.98 7.55 12.24
C ALA A 347 17.51 6.80 13.47
N SER A 348 18.05 5.59 13.31
CA SER A 348 18.72 4.83 14.37
C SER A 348 19.94 5.53 15.02
N HIS A 349 20.43 6.59 14.42
CA HIS A 349 21.53 7.40 14.96
C HIS A 349 21.06 8.65 15.73
N LEU A 350 19.75 8.91 15.78
CA LEU A 350 19.20 10.12 16.38
C LEU A 350 19.33 10.12 17.92
N TYR A 351 19.15 8.95 18.54
CA TYR A 351 19.21 8.76 19.98
C TYR A 351 20.31 7.80 20.36
N SER A 352 20.79 7.88 21.62
CA SER A 352 21.71 6.88 22.19
C SER A 352 20.98 5.53 22.34
N CYS A 353 21.74 4.43 22.37
CA CYS A 353 21.19 3.07 22.54
C CYS A 353 20.31 2.93 23.79
N LEU A 354 20.52 3.74 24.84
CA LEU A 354 19.73 3.73 26.07
C LEU A 354 18.37 4.44 25.91
N LEU A 355 18.23 5.35 24.94
CA LEU A 355 17.00 6.09 24.65
C LEU A 355 16.31 5.54 23.40
N TYR A 356 16.96 4.61 22.73
CA TYR A 356 16.45 4.02 21.50
C TYR A 356 15.37 2.99 21.84
N THR A 357 14.14 3.44 21.82
CA THR A 357 13.00 2.51 21.76
C THR A 357 12.83 2.14 20.31
N SER A 358 13.10 0.94 19.92
CA SER A 358 12.86 0.17 18.69
C SER A 358 12.30 0.84 17.41
N ASP A 359 12.14 2.15 17.35
CA ASP A 359 11.38 2.90 16.36
C ASP A 359 12.19 3.84 15.51
N ALA A 360 13.21 3.29 14.92
CA ALA A 360 13.93 3.96 13.87
C ALA A 360 13.32 3.66 12.49
N ALA A 361 12.01 3.58 12.39
CA ALA A 361 11.35 3.52 11.10
C ALA A 361 10.83 4.87 10.71
#